data_c673dc258c53cc5684a87a1dc16f6d02
#
_entry.id   c673dc258c53cc5684a87a1dc16f6d02
#
_cell.length_a   1.000
_cell.length_b   1.000
_cell.length_c   1.000
_cell.angle_alpha   90.00
_cell.angle_beta   90.00
_cell.angle_gamma   90.00
#
_symmetry.space_group_name_H-M   'P 1'
#
loop_
_entity.id
_entity.type
_entity.pdbx_description
1 polymer ?
#
loop_
_entity_poly.entity_id
_entity_poly.type
_entity_poly.pdbx_seq_one_letter_code
_entity_poly.pdbx_strand_id
1 'polypeptide(L)'
;MIPTLETERLILRPHRRDDLDHCAAMWANPEVVRYIGGKPFTREEVWARLLRYAGHWQWLGFGFWALEEKATGTFAGELGFAEFMRDLSPPIVGIPEIGWVLAPHAHGKGYATEGVRAAIAWGDAHFHGARTVCLIDPGNIASISVAQKCGYAVAQRVDYKTHPTLLMERCPRP
;
A
#
# COMPACT_ATOMS: atom_id res chain seq x y z
N MET A 1 17.80 -9.32 -1.07
CA MET A 1 17.97 -7.83 -0.94
C MET A 1 16.67 -7.18 -1.40
N ILE A 2 16.12 -6.22 -0.64
CA ILE A 2 14.90 -5.50 -1.02
C ILE A 2 15.23 -4.57 -2.19
N PRO A 3 14.53 -4.64 -3.32
CA PRO A 3 14.81 -3.79 -4.47
C PRO A 3 14.45 -2.34 -4.19
N THR A 4 15.18 -1.41 -4.78
CA THR A 4 14.79 0.00 -4.89
C THR A 4 14.22 0.23 -6.28
N LEU A 5 13.05 0.85 -6.37
CA LEU A 5 12.43 1.20 -7.64
C LEU A 5 12.46 2.72 -7.80
N GLU A 6 12.70 3.16 -9.02
CA GLU A 6 12.71 4.58 -9.34
C GLU A 6 11.66 4.91 -10.39
N THR A 7 10.98 6.02 -10.18
CA THR A 7 10.04 6.61 -11.15
C THR A 7 10.56 7.98 -11.60
N GLU A 8 9.75 8.75 -12.30
CA GLU A 8 10.09 10.11 -12.66
C GLU A 8 10.35 10.98 -11.42
N ARG A 9 9.49 10.90 -10.40
CA ARG A 9 9.49 11.80 -9.24
C ARG A 9 9.75 11.12 -7.90
N LEU A 10 9.68 9.79 -7.83
CA LEU A 10 9.73 9.04 -6.59
C LEU A 10 10.84 7.99 -6.58
N ILE A 11 11.33 7.70 -5.39
CA ILE A 11 12.11 6.52 -5.06
C ILE A 11 11.28 5.66 -4.12
N LEU A 12 11.05 4.40 -4.50
CA LEU A 12 10.49 3.37 -3.65
C LEU A 12 11.65 2.58 -3.06
N ARG A 13 11.97 2.79 -1.81
CA ARG A 13 13.13 2.20 -1.14
C ARG A 13 12.75 1.36 0.08
N PRO A 14 13.62 0.47 0.53
CA PRO A 14 13.42 -0.20 1.82
C PRO A 14 13.16 0.81 2.94
N HIS A 15 12.29 0.46 3.89
CA HIS A 15 12.16 1.24 5.11
C HIS A 15 13.46 1.23 5.89
N ARG A 16 13.78 2.36 6.50
CA ARG A 16 14.90 2.55 7.42
C ARG A 16 14.36 2.77 8.83
N ARG A 17 15.19 2.52 9.84
CA ARG A 17 14.79 2.79 11.22
C ARG A 17 14.43 4.27 11.43
N ASP A 18 15.12 5.15 10.73
CA ASP A 18 14.93 6.61 10.81
C ASP A 18 13.61 7.08 10.17
N ASP A 19 12.93 6.23 9.39
CA ASP A 19 11.60 6.54 8.87
C ASP A 19 10.50 6.51 9.96
N LEU A 20 10.79 5.97 11.15
CA LEU A 20 9.78 5.80 12.20
C LEU A 20 9.07 7.10 12.57
N ASP A 21 9.79 8.22 12.66
CA ASP A 21 9.19 9.50 13.03
C ASP A 21 8.24 10.01 11.94
N HIS A 22 8.62 9.88 10.69
CA HIS A 22 7.79 10.25 9.54
C HIS A 22 6.56 9.34 9.41
N CYS A 23 6.74 8.03 9.55
CA CYS A 23 5.63 7.07 9.55
C CYS A 23 4.68 7.33 10.73
N ALA A 24 5.20 7.57 11.93
CA ALA A 24 4.37 7.86 13.10
C ALA A 24 3.55 9.14 12.91
N ALA A 25 4.14 10.21 12.39
CA ALA A 25 3.43 11.44 12.10
C ALA A 25 2.33 11.23 11.05
N MET A 26 2.60 10.46 9.99
CA MET A 26 1.62 10.12 8.96
C MET A 26 0.45 9.31 9.52
N TRP A 27 0.73 8.22 10.24
CA TRP A 27 -0.29 7.31 10.78
C TRP A 27 -1.07 7.89 11.97
N ALA A 28 -0.52 8.90 12.66
CA ALA A 28 -1.23 9.65 13.70
C ALA A 28 -2.20 10.71 13.14
N ASN A 29 -2.15 10.99 11.83
CA ASN A 29 -3.00 11.99 11.22
C ASN A 29 -4.42 11.44 10.97
N PRO A 30 -5.49 12.06 11.53
CA PRO A 30 -6.87 11.58 11.37
C PRO A 30 -7.35 11.54 9.91
N GLU A 31 -6.88 12.45 9.06
CA GLU A 31 -7.26 12.46 7.63
C GLU A 31 -6.68 11.25 6.90
N VAL A 32 -5.45 10.85 7.22
CA VAL A 32 -4.79 9.69 6.62
C VAL A 32 -5.51 8.40 6.99
N VAL A 33 -5.86 8.24 8.25
CA VAL A 33 -6.47 7.01 8.74
C VAL A 33 -7.99 6.95 8.60
N ARG A 34 -8.62 8.02 8.14
CA ARG A 34 -10.08 8.15 8.02
C ARG A 34 -10.76 6.92 7.42
N TYR A 35 -10.17 6.35 6.37
CA TYR A 35 -10.65 5.17 5.66
C TYR A 35 -9.83 3.90 5.97
N ILE A 36 -8.93 3.97 6.97
CA ILE A 36 -8.06 2.87 7.38
C ILE A 36 -8.31 2.57 8.86
N GLY A 37 -9.54 2.18 9.17
CA GLY A 37 -9.98 1.91 10.54
C GLY A 37 -10.37 3.14 11.36
N GLY A 38 -10.22 4.35 10.84
CA GLY A 38 -10.73 5.60 11.42
C GLY A 38 -10.06 6.07 12.73
N LYS A 39 -9.07 5.32 13.24
CA LYS A 39 -8.37 5.62 14.50
C LYS A 39 -6.89 5.90 14.22
N PRO A 40 -6.36 7.06 14.67
CA PRO A 40 -4.93 7.32 14.65
C PRO A 40 -4.12 6.23 15.35
N PHE A 41 -2.98 5.88 14.78
CA PHE A 41 -2.08 4.88 15.34
C PHE A 41 -1.12 5.53 16.34
N THR A 42 -0.81 4.80 17.40
CA THR A 42 0.27 5.15 18.31
C THR A 42 1.64 4.87 17.66
N ARG A 43 2.70 5.48 18.20
CA ARG A 43 4.08 5.20 17.76
C ARG A 43 4.44 3.72 17.89
N GLU A 44 3.97 3.04 18.92
CA GLU A 44 4.19 1.61 19.15
C GLU A 44 3.53 0.76 18.05
N GLU A 45 2.28 1.06 17.71
CA GLU A 45 1.56 0.39 16.62
C GLU A 45 2.24 0.61 15.26
N VAL A 46 2.80 1.80 15.02
CA VAL A 46 3.57 2.10 13.80
C VAL A 46 4.90 1.33 13.80
N TRP A 47 5.58 1.24 14.94
CA TRP A 47 6.80 0.42 15.05
C TRP A 47 6.52 -1.05 14.73
N ALA A 48 5.47 -1.63 15.30
CA ALA A 48 5.05 -3.00 14.99
C ALA A 48 4.72 -3.17 13.49
N ARG A 49 4.15 -2.14 12.84
CA ARG A 49 3.88 -2.14 11.40
C ARG A 49 5.17 -2.18 10.58
N LEU A 50 6.17 -1.38 10.91
CA LEU A 50 7.48 -1.38 10.21
C LEU A 50 8.19 -2.73 10.36
N LEU A 51 8.16 -3.34 11.56
CA LEU A 51 8.71 -4.68 11.77
C LEU A 51 7.97 -5.74 10.94
N ARG A 52 6.65 -5.63 10.81
CA ARG A 52 5.87 -6.50 9.93
C ARG A 52 6.25 -6.34 8.45
N TYR A 53 6.52 -5.12 7.97
CA TYR A 53 6.99 -4.90 6.61
C TYR A 53 8.36 -5.56 6.36
N ALA A 54 9.27 -5.43 7.32
CA ALA A 54 10.55 -6.14 7.26
C ALA A 54 10.36 -7.67 7.24
N GLY A 55 9.42 -8.19 8.05
CA GLY A 55 9.04 -9.60 8.05
C GLY A 55 8.47 -10.07 6.72
N HIS A 56 7.59 -9.28 6.08
CA HIS A 56 7.07 -9.61 4.75
C HIS A 56 8.20 -9.78 3.72
N TRP A 57 9.12 -8.82 3.65
CA TRP A 57 10.27 -8.92 2.76
C TRP A 57 11.15 -10.14 3.03
N GLN A 58 11.37 -10.45 4.30
CA GLN A 58 12.23 -11.57 4.71
C GLN A 58 11.60 -12.93 4.41
N TRP A 59 10.29 -13.09 4.64
CA TRP A 59 9.61 -14.37 4.58
C TRP A 59 8.91 -14.63 3.25
N LEU A 60 8.38 -13.57 2.64
CA LEU A 60 7.54 -13.69 1.43
C LEU A 60 8.26 -13.21 0.17
N GLY A 61 9.38 -12.48 0.30
CA GLY A 61 10.10 -11.91 -0.83
C GLY A 61 9.43 -10.67 -1.43
N PHE A 62 8.35 -10.16 -0.81
CA PHE A 62 7.69 -8.91 -1.15
C PHE A 62 7.20 -8.18 0.10
N GLY A 63 6.97 -6.88 0.00
CA GLY A 63 6.56 -6.07 1.14
C GLY A 63 6.28 -4.62 0.75
N PHE A 64 6.22 -3.76 1.74
CA PHE A 64 6.04 -2.32 1.55
C PHE A 64 7.38 -1.61 1.41
N TRP A 65 7.41 -0.60 0.55
CA TRP A 65 8.47 0.39 0.41
C TRP A 65 8.09 1.70 1.08
N ALA A 66 9.08 2.41 1.56
CA ALA A 66 8.96 3.84 1.83
C ALA A 66 9.05 4.62 0.50
N LEU A 67 8.19 5.62 0.36
CA LEU A 67 8.21 6.55 -0.77
C LEU A 67 9.00 7.79 -0.40
N GLU A 68 9.94 8.17 -1.24
CA GLU A 68 10.74 9.37 -1.11
C GLU A 68 10.61 10.23 -2.37
N GLU A 69 10.35 11.52 -2.21
CA GLU A 69 10.31 12.48 -3.31
C GLU A 69 11.74 12.79 -3.77
N LYS A 70 12.07 12.52 -5.03
CA LYS A 70 13.44 12.68 -5.55
C LYS A 70 13.98 14.10 -5.42
N ALA A 71 13.13 15.10 -5.64
CA ALA A 71 13.55 16.49 -5.67
C ALA A 71 14.01 17.01 -4.30
N THR A 72 13.47 16.47 -3.22
CA THR A 72 13.65 16.99 -1.86
C THR A 72 14.24 15.99 -0.88
N GLY A 73 14.23 14.69 -1.20
CA GLY A 73 14.51 13.62 -0.27
C GLY A 73 13.45 13.44 0.82
N THR A 74 12.29 14.07 0.68
CA THR A 74 11.24 14.05 1.70
C THR A 74 10.46 12.75 1.64
N PHE A 75 10.19 12.15 2.81
CA PHE A 75 9.30 11.00 2.93
C PHE A 75 7.89 11.38 2.47
N ALA A 76 7.35 10.68 1.49
CA ALA A 76 6.05 10.96 0.89
C ALA A 76 4.95 9.96 1.31
N GLY A 77 5.33 8.83 1.89
CA GLY A 77 4.39 7.78 2.28
C GLY A 77 4.98 6.39 2.20
N GLU A 78 4.11 5.41 2.10
CA GLU A 78 4.49 4.00 1.96
C GLU A 78 3.50 3.27 1.05
N LEU A 79 3.98 2.31 0.28
CA LEU A 79 3.15 1.43 -0.53
C LEU A 79 3.86 0.11 -0.80
N GLY A 80 3.09 -0.90 -1.19
CA GLY A 80 3.66 -2.19 -1.54
C GLY A 80 2.66 -3.32 -1.50
N PHE A 81 3.17 -4.51 -1.60
CA PHE A 81 2.39 -5.74 -1.50
C PHE A 81 2.52 -6.35 -0.11
N ALA A 82 1.48 -7.02 0.34
CA ALA A 82 1.49 -7.78 1.59
C ALA A 82 0.56 -8.98 1.50
N GLU A 83 0.76 -9.93 2.39
CA GLU A 83 -0.21 -10.96 2.72
C GLU A 83 -0.56 -10.80 4.21
N PHE A 84 -1.74 -10.25 4.48
CA PHE A 84 -2.15 -9.94 5.85
C PHE A 84 -2.89 -11.09 6.54
N MET A 85 -3.03 -12.25 5.88
CA MET A 85 -3.78 -13.41 6.38
C MET A 85 -5.17 -12.99 6.86
N ARG A 86 -5.88 -12.19 6.04
CA ARG A 86 -7.16 -11.60 6.43
C ARG A 86 -8.24 -12.67 6.58
N ASP A 87 -8.99 -12.58 7.66
CA ASP A 87 -10.26 -13.29 7.81
C ASP A 87 -11.31 -12.60 6.94
N LEU A 88 -11.47 -13.10 5.73
CA LEU A 88 -12.33 -12.53 4.70
C LEU A 88 -13.06 -13.63 3.94
N SER A 89 -14.31 -13.35 3.54
CA SER A 89 -15.09 -14.23 2.66
C SER A 89 -15.46 -13.45 1.38
N PRO A 90 -15.06 -13.93 0.17
CA PRO A 90 -14.19 -15.10 -0.08
C PRO A 90 -12.75 -14.90 0.41
N PRO A 91 -12.04 -15.98 0.73
CA PRO A 91 -10.65 -15.89 1.21
C PRO A 91 -9.72 -15.36 0.11
N ILE A 92 -8.76 -14.54 0.51
CA ILE A 92 -7.70 -13.99 -0.37
C ILE A 92 -6.29 -14.44 0.05
N VAL A 93 -6.20 -15.46 0.89
CA VAL A 93 -4.92 -16.04 1.32
C VAL A 93 -4.12 -16.53 0.09
N GLY A 94 -2.84 -16.21 0.06
CA GLY A 94 -1.96 -16.52 -1.06
C GLY A 94 -2.07 -15.55 -2.25
N ILE A 95 -2.90 -14.51 -2.16
CA ILE A 95 -3.03 -13.49 -3.20
C ILE A 95 -2.36 -12.21 -2.70
N PRO A 96 -1.33 -11.69 -3.38
CA PRO A 96 -0.68 -10.46 -2.96
C PRO A 96 -1.67 -9.28 -2.95
N GLU A 97 -1.78 -8.62 -1.79
CA GLU A 97 -2.62 -7.44 -1.61
C GLU A 97 -1.77 -6.18 -1.72
N ILE A 98 -2.06 -5.32 -2.69
CA ILE A 98 -1.40 -4.01 -2.78
C ILE A 98 -2.11 -2.99 -1.88
N GLY A 99 -1.30 -2.16 -1.21
CA GLY A 99 -1.79 -1.04 -0.41
C GLY A 99 -0.88 0.18 -0.55
N TRP A 100 -1.44 1.35 -0.28
CA TRP A 100 -0.71 2.63 -0.29
C TRP A 100 -1.28 3.59 0.74
N VAL A 101 -0.40 4.35 1.35
CA VAL A 101 -0.73 5.44 2.28
C VAL A 101 0.27 6.57 2.05
N LEU A 102 -0.22 7.77 1.82
CA LEU A 102 0.62 8.94 1.60
C LEU A 102 0.47 9.94 2.74
N ALA A 103 1.57 10.62 3.04
CA ALA A 103 1.56 11.76 3.95
C ALA A 103 0.73 12.92 3.35
N PRO A 104 0.05 13.75 4.17
CA PRO A 104 -0.86 14.79 3.68
C PRO A 104 -0.24 15.74 2.65
N HIS A 105 1.03 16.12 2.84
CA HIS A 105 1.75 17.01 1.91
C HIS A 105 2.02 16.39 0.53
N ALA A 106 1.88 15.06 0.41
CA ALA A 106 2.06 14.31 -0.84
C ALA A 106 0.72 14.04 -1.57
N HIS A 107 -0.42 14.40 -0.96
CA HIS A 107 -1.73 14.27 -1.60
C HIS A 107 -1.89 15.22 -2.80
N GLY A 108 -2.74 14.84 -3.75
CA GLY A 108 -3.07 15.67 -4.91
C GLY A 108 -1.98 15.77 -5.99
N LYS A 109 -0.78 15.25 -5.74
CA LYS A 109 0.37 15.33 -6.66
C LYS A 109 0.45 14.17 -7.68
N GLY A 110 -0.45 13.19 -7.60
CA GLY A 110 -0.41 11.98 -8.45
C GLY A 110 0.58 10.92 -8.01
N TYR A 111 1.26 11.09 -6.88
CA TYR A 111 2.30 10.19 -6.38
C TYR A 111 1.78 8.78 -6.08
N ALA A 112 0.55 8.64 -5.56
CA ALA A 112 -0.05 7.33 -5.35
C ALA A 112 -0.13 6.53 -6.65
N THR A 113 -0.66 7.13 -7.73
CA THR A 113 -0.79 6.45 -9.03
C THR A 113 0.58 6.11 -9.62
N GLU A 114 1.55 7.01 -9.52
CA GLU A 114 2.90 6.82 -10.03
C GLU A 114 3.61 5.67 -9.29
N GLY A 115 3.60 5.71 -7.96
CA GLY A 115 4.25 4.69 -7.14
C GLY A 115 3.58 3.32 -7.24
N VAL A 116 2.24 3.27 -7.26
CA VAL A 116 1.48 2.02 -7.42
C VAL A 116 1.77 1.38 -8.78
N ARG A 117 1.87 2.16 -9.87
CA ARG A 117 2.26 1.62 -11.19
C ARG A 117 3.66 1.01 -11.17
N ALA A 118 4.62 1.65 -10.52
CA ALA A 118 5.96 1.11 -10.38
C ALA A 118 5.97 -0.21 -9.58
N ALA A 119 5.25 -0.25 -8.47
CA ALA A 119 5.11 -1.47 -7.68
C ALA A 119 4.42 -2.59 -8.47
N ILE A 120 3.39 -2.28 -9.26
CA ILE A 120 2.70 -3.25 -10.12
C ILE A 120 3.65 -3.79 -11.20
N ALA A 121 4.42 -2.94 -11.86
CA ALA A 121 5.38 -3.39 -12.89
C ALA A 121 6.41 -4.36 -12.30
N TRP A 122 6.91 -4.08 -11.10
CA TRP A 122 7.75 -5.01 -10.37
C TRP A 122 6.99 -6.29 -9.98
N GLY A 123 5.76 -6.14 -9.46
CA GLY A 123 4.93 -7.27 -9.03
C GLY A 123 4.56 -8.20 -10.18
N ASP A 124 4.26 -7.69 -11.37
CA ASP A 124 3.94 -8.51 -12.56
C ASP A 124 5.10 -9.45 -12.92
N ALA A 125 6.33 -8.97 -12.81
CA ALA A 125 7.52 -9.80 -13.01
C ALA A 125 7.75 -10.77 -11.84
N HIS A 126 7.60 -10.29 -10.60
CA HIS A 126 7.88 -11.06 -9.39
C HIS A 126 6.87 -12.18 -9.13
N PHE A 127 5.59 -11.90 -9.38
CA PHE A 127 4.48 -12.85 -9.19
C PHE A 127 4.15 -13.64 -10.46
N HIS A 128 4.97 -13.55 -11.51
CA HIS A 128 4.77 -14.26 -12.78
C HIS A 128 3.39 -14.05 -13.40
N GLY A 129 2.90 -12.83 -13.34
CA GLY A 129 1.58 -12.48 -13.85
C GLY A 129 0.40 -12.98 -13.01
N ALA A 130 0.60 -13.27 -11.73
CA ALA A 130 -0.50 -13.66 -10.85
C ALA A 130 -1.46 -12.51 -10.57
N ARG A 131 -2.70 -12.87 -10.26
CA ARG A 131 -3.73 -11.96 -9.80
C ARG A 131 -3.28 -11.25 -8.52
N THR A 132 -3.56 -9.95 -8.43
CA THR A 132 -3.37 -9.15 -7.20
C THR A 132 -4.67 -8.46 -6.81
N VAL A 133 -4.80 -8.11 -5.54
CA VAL A 133 -6.01 -7.48 -5.00
C VAL A 133 -5.68 -6.23 -4.20
N CYS A 134 -6.70 -5.40 -3.94
CA CYS A 134 -6.67 -4.37 -2.90
C CYS A 134 -8.03 -4.26 -2.24
N LEU A 135 -8.04 -3.85 -0.97
CA LEU A 135 -9.24 -3.61 -0.19
C LEU A 135 -9.38 -2.12 0.09
N ILE A 136 -10.51 -1.55 -0.30
CA ILE A 136 -10.72 -0.10 -0.22
C ILE A 136 -12.11 0.17 0.38
N ASP A 137 -12.17 1.08 1.36
CA ASP A 137 -13.44 1.61 1.88
C ASP A 137 -14.22 2.27 0.73
N PRO A 138 -15.52 1.97 0.55
CA PRO A 138 -16.34 2.54 -0.51
C PRO A 138 -16.39 4.08 -0.50
N GLY A 139 -16.19 4.71 0.64
CA GLY A 139 -16.12 6.17 0.79
C GLY A 139 -14.79 6.78 0.37
N ASN A 140 -13.73 5.98 0.17
CA ASN A 140 -12.41 6.46 -0.22
C ASN A 140 -12.30 6.60 -1.74
N ILE A 141 -13.00 7.59 -2.29
CA ILE A 141 -13.06 7.84 -3.73
C ILE A 141 -11.67 8.09 -4.33
N ALA A 142 -10.78 8.75 -3.59
CA ALA A 142 -9.41 8.99 -4.04
C ALA A 142 -8.65 7.69 -4.29
N SER A 143 -8.68 6.75 -3.34
CA SER A 143 -8.02 5.44 -3.49
C SER A 143 -8.69 4.58 -4.56
N ILE A 144 -10.02 4.62 -4.69
CA ILE A 144 -10.74 3.91 -5.76
C ILE A 144 -10.26 4.42 -7.13
N SER A 145 -10.13 5.75 -7.30
CA SER A 145 -9.61 6.33 -8.53
C SER A 145 -8.16 5.90 -8.84
N VAL A 146 -7.30 5.82 -7.82
CA VAL A 146 -5.92 5.30 -7.99
C VAL A 146 -5.97 3.84 -8.44
N ALA A 147 -6.73 2.98 -7.76
CA ALA A 147 -6.88 1.58 -8.11
C ALA A 147 -7.33 1.40 -9.58
N GLN A 148 -8.37 2.11 -9.98
CA GLN A 148 -8.91 2.05 -11.35
C GLN A 148 -7.88 2.49 -12.40
N LYS A 149 -7.15 3.59 -12.16
CA LYS A 149 -6.06 4.07 -13.03
C LYS A 149 -4.90 3.10 -13.14
N CYS A 150 -4.77 2.20 -12.16
CA CYS A 150 -3.76 1.15 -12.12
C CYS A 150 -4.27 -0.23 -12.59
N GLY A 151 -5.50 -0.29 -13.14
CA GLY A 151 -6.06 -1.49 -13.77
C GLY A 151 -6.82 -2.42 -12.82
N TYR A 152 -7.11 -1.98 -11.59
CA TYR A 152 -7.98 -2.71 -10.67
C TYR A 152 -9.45 -2.42 -10.96
N ALA A 153 -10.29 -3.43 -10.90
CA ALA A 153 -11.73 -3.32 -11.01
C ALA A 153 -12.41 -3.92 -9.76
N VAL A 154 -13.58 -3.43 -9.43
CA VAL A 154 -14.37 -3.99 -8.31
C VAL A 154 -14.78 -5.41 -8.68
N ALA A 155 -14.29 -6.37 -7.93
CA ALA A 155 -14.67 -7.77 -8.05
C ALA A 155 -15.89 -8.08 -7.18
N GLN A 156 -15.88 -7.59 -5.95
CA GLN A 156 -16.93 -7.86 -4.98
C GLN A 156 -17.01 -6.76 -3.91
N ARG A 157 -18.22 -6.61 -3.32
CA ARG A 157 -18.41 -5.92 -2.04
C ARG A 157 -18.41 -6.97 -0.94
N VAL A 158 -17.60 -6.77 0.08
CA VAL A 158 -17.41 -7.68 1.20
C VAL A 158 -17.51 -6.91 2.52
N ASP A 159 -17.76 -7.60 3.61
CA ASP A 159 -17.62 -7.03 4.94
C ASP A 159 -16.29 -7.47 5.53
N TYR A 160 -15.46 -6.49 5.92
CA TYR A 160 -14.22 -6.75 6.62
C TYR A 160 -14.24 -6.06 7.98
N LYS A 161 -14.10 -6.83 9.06
CA LYS A 161 -14.22 -6.34 10.45
C LYS A 161 -15.48 -5.50 10.66
N THR A 162 -16.61 -5.98 10.16
CA THR A 162 -17.93 -5.32 10.21
C THR A 162 -18.08 -4.04 9.39
N HIS A 163 -17.12 -3.71 8.54
CA HIS A 163 -17.17 -2.53 7.68
C HIS A 163 -17.32 -2.94 6.20
N PRO A 164 -18.24 -2.32 5.44
CA PRO A 164 -18.33 -2.50 4.00
C PRO A 164 -17.00 -2.18 3.34
N THR A 165 -16.53 -3.06 2.47
CA THR A 165 -15.22 -2.94 1.82
C THR A 165 -15.35 -3.37 0.35
N LEU A 166 -14.70 -2.67 -0.55
CA LEU A 166 -14.53 -3.09 -1.93
C LEU A 166 -13.31 -4.01 -2.02
N LEU A 167 -13.54 -5.25 -2.41
CA LEU A 167 -12.49 -6.11 -2.93
C LEU A 167 -12.32 -5.79 -4.40
N MET A 168 -11.19 -5.19 -4.74
CA MET A 168 -10.83 -4.89 -6.11
C MET A 168 -9.70 -5.80 -6.55
N GLU A 169 -9.73 -6.24 -7.81
CA GLU A 169 -8.72 -7.14 -8.34
C GLU A 169 -8.18 -6.68 -9.68
N ARG A 170 -6.96 -7.09 -9.93
CA ARG A 170 -6.26 -6.92 -11.18
C ARG A 170 -5.69 -8.26 -11.62
N CYS A 171 -6.05 -8.67 -12.82
CA CYS A 171 -5.41 -9.77 -13.52
C CYS A 171 -4.50 -9.16 -14.59
N PRO A 172 -3.19 -9.38 -14.57
CA PRO A 172 -2.32 -8.95 -15.65
C PRO A 172 -2.83 -9.51 -16.99
N ARG A 173 -2.75 -8.70 -18.04
CA ARG A 173 -3.02 -9.22 -19.38
C ARG A 173 -1.87 -10.13 -19.79
N PRO A 174 -2.16 -11.27 -20.43
CA PRO A 174 -1.13 -12.15 -20.96
C PRO A 174 -0.23 -11.45 -21.97
#